data_e1525a65fb2d829111c1e6eef8cb7093
#
_entry.id   e1525a65fb2d829111c1e6eef8cb7093
#
_cell.length_a   1.000
_cell.length_b   1.000
_cell.length_c   1.000
_cell.angle_alpha   90.00
_cell.angle_beta   90.00
_cell.angle_gamma   90.00
#
_symmetry.space_group_name_H-M   'P 1'
#
loop_
_entity.id
_entity.type
_entity.pdbx_description
1 polymer ?
#
loop_
_entity_poly.entity_id
_entity_poly.type
_entity_poly.pdbx_seq_one_letter_code
_entity_poly.pdbx_strand_id
1 'polypeptide(L)'
;MQKLIKCIKCNTEYDPSVTPHCPTPKSNYLWILDNGHGGIINGEYQTPGKRSPIWEDGSQLFEGEFNRAIVDRLVKMCAEEGIECINLVDTQEDISLRKRTDKANDIYRERLDKGGKCIYVSIHANGFNKESANGWSVYTSEGETKSDLIASVLAEKAENEFPNEKMRKDTRDGDADKESNFWVLRKTVMPAILSENFFMTNYDNCHSYLLSEKGRDRIAKIHFEMIKEVEEKQLV
;
A
#
# COMPACT_ATOMS: atom_id res chain seq x y z
N MET A 1 -6.11 24.53 36.02
CA MET A 1 -7.21 23.84 35.31
C MET A 1 -6.65 23.36 33.96
N GLN A 2 -6.64 22.06 33.73
CA GLN A 2 -6.30 21.50 32.43
C GLN A 2 -7.36 21.96 31.43
N LYS A 3 -6.91 22.52 30.30
CA LYS A 3 -7.83 23.01 29.26
C LYS A 3 -8.13 21.84 28.30
N LEU A 4 -9.15 21.08 28.60
CA LEU A 4 -9.70 20.10 27.67
C LEU A 4 -10.29 20.83 26.45
N ILE A 5 -10.01 20.30 25.27
CA ILE A 5 -10.65 20.72 24.01
C ILE A 5 -11.51 19.59 23.48
N LYS A 6 -12.58 19.95 22.79
CA LYS A 6 -13.51 19.00 22.20
C LYS A 6 -13.17 18.78 20.74
N CYS A 7 -12.97 17.52 20.33
CA CYS A 7 -12.73 17.17 18.94
C CYS A 7 -13.98 17.48 18.11
N ILE A 8 -13.82 18.26 17.05
CA ILE A 8 -14.91 18.67 16.15
C ILE A 8 -15.50 17.46 15.39
N LYS A 9 -14.69 16.41 15.16
CA LYS A 9 -15.10 15.25 14.35
C LYS A 9 -15.75 14.11 15.15
N CYS A 10 -15.32 13.88 16.41
CA CYS A 10 -15.82 12.74 17.21
C CYS A 10 -16.42 13.15 18.56
N ASN A 11 -16.47 14.45 18.87
CA ASN A 11 -17.00 15.01 20.13
C ASN A 11 -16.22 14.61 21.41
N THR A 12 -15.10 13.89 21.30
CA THR A 12 -14.28 13.47 22.45
C THR A 12 -13.53 14.68 23.03
N GLU A 13 -13.54 14.80 24.36
CA GLU A 13 -12.73 15.80 25.07
C GLU A 13 -11.34 15.23 25.35
N TYR A 14 -10.28 15.98 25.07
CA TYR A 14 -8.91 15.59 25.31
C TYR A 14 -8.02 16.78 25.63
N ASP A 15 -6.89 16.52 26.29
CA ASP A 15 -5.88 17.52 26.63
C ASP A 15 -4.83 17.60 25.51
N PRO A 16 -4.76 18.69 24.73
CA PRO A 16 -3.83 18.83 23.63
C PRO A 16 -2.36 18.97 24.08
N SER A 17 -2.12 19.23 25.38
CA SER A 17 -0.75 19.27 25.92
C SER A 17 -0.18 17.87 26.20
N VAL A 18 -1.06 16.87 26.35
CA VAL A 18 -0.70 15.45 26.58
C VAL A 18 -0.77 14.67 25.27
N THR A 19 -1.82 14.91 24.49
CA THR A 19 -2.04 14.31 23.17
C THR A 19 -2.33 15.42 22.17
N PRO A 20 -1.36 15.81 21.30
CA PRO A 20 -1.53 16.92 20.35
C PRO A 20 -2.67 16.70 19.34
N HIS A 21 -3.12 15.44 19.21
CA HIS A 21 -4.26 15.06 18.35
C HIS A 21 -5.35 14.37 19.16
N CYS A 22 -6.59 14.38 18.66
CA CYS A 22 -7.69 13.64 19.27
C CYS A 22 -7.33 12.15 19.45
N PRO A 23 -7.41 11.60 20.68
CA PRO A 23 -7.04 10.20 20.94
C PRO A 23 -8.03 9.17 20.38
N THR A 24 -9.21 9.63 19.92
CA THR A 24 -10.18 8.71 19.30
C THR A 24 -9.76 8.50 17.84
N PRO A 25 -9.51 7.27 17.41
CA PRO A 25 -9.21 6.99 16.02
C PRO A 25 -10.33 7.52 15.12
N LYS A 26 -9.95 8.27 14.09
CA LYS A 26 -10.89 8.72 13.05
C LYS A 26 -11.15 7.63 12.01
N SER A 27 -10.52 6.49 12.20
CA SER A 27 -10.44 5.43 11.21
C SER A 27 -11.58 4.43 11.38
N ASN A 28 -12.27 4.15 10.29
CA ASN A 28 -13.29 3.09 10.20
C ASN A 28 -12.64 1.72 10.03
N TYR A 29 -11.37 1.70 9.58
CA TYR A 29 -10.62 0.51 9.25
C TYR A 29 -9.24 0.53 9.91
N LEU A 30 -8.67 -0.66 10.16
CA LEU A 30 -7.25 -0.83 10.36
C LEU A 30 -6.61 -1.19 9.01
N TRP A 31 -5.75 -0.32 8.49
CA TRP A 31 -5.03 -0.55 7.25
C TRP A 31 -3.77 -1.36 7.51
N ILE A 32 -3.70 -2.56 6.94
CA ILE A 32 -2.57 -3.48 7.05
C ILE A 32 -1.75 -3.33 5.78
N LEU A 33 -0.62 -2.63 5.88
CA LEU A 33 0.27 -2.35 4.75
C LEU A 33 1.38 -3.40 4.71
N ASP A 34 1.47 -4.12 3.60
CA ASP A 34 2.50 -5.12 3.34
C ASP A 34 3.52 -4.58 2.34
N ASN A 35 4.76 -4.40 2.80
CA ASN A 35 5.88 -4.11 1.93
C ASN A 35 6.42 -5.42 1.35
N GLY A 36 6.10 -5.74 0.11
CA GLY A 36 6.55 -6.97 -0.54
C GLY A 36 8.06 -7.18 -0.48
N HIS A 37 8.50 -8.42 -0.40
CA HIS A 37 9.91 -8.84 -0.40
C HIS A 37 10.71 -8.45 0.85
N GLY A 38 11.99 -8.85 0.88
CA GLY A 38 12.95 -8.47 1.91
C GLY A 38 13.72 -7.20 1.55
N GLY A 39 14.43 -6.63 2.52
CA GLY A 39 15.31 -5.49 2.35
C GLY A 39 16.78 -5.88 2.29
N ILE A 40 17.66 -5.02 2.81
CA ILE A 40 19.10 -5.24 2.85
C ILE A 40 19.55 -5.50 4.30
N ILE A 41 20.23 -6.62 4.51
CA ILE A 41 20.84 -7.00 5.80
C ILE A 41 22.35 -7.16 5.58
N ASN A 42 23.17 -6.41 6.31
CA ASN A 42 24.63 -6.44 6.21
C ASN A 42 25.18 -6.28 4.76
N GLY A 43 24.50 -5.46 3.95
CA GLY A 43 24.88 -5.23 2.55
C GLY A 43 24.34 -6.28 1.56
N GLU A 44 23.62 -7.29 2.03
CA GLU A 44 23.03 -8.32 1.19
C GLU A 44 21.52 -8.15 1.03
N TYR A 45 21.05 -8.07 -0.23
CA TYR A 45 19.63 -7.99 -0.54
C TYR A 45 18.94 -9.36 -0.36
N GLN A 46 17.89 -9.38 0.45
CA GLN A 46 17.26 -10.61 0.93
C GLN A 46 16.38 -11.33 -0.10
N THR A 47 15.98 -10.66 -1.19
CA THR A 47 15.20 -11.29 -2.28
C THR A 47 15.92 -11.12 -3.63
N PRO A 48 16.97 -11.87 -3.92
CA PRO A 48 17.93 -11.60 -5.02
C PRO A 48 17.32 -11.43 -6.41
N GLY A 49 16.20 -12.08 -6.72
CA GLY A 49 15.54 -12.00 -8.02
C GLY A 49 14.64 -10.77 -8.21
N LYS A 50 14.41 -9.98 -7.15
CA LYS A 50 13.47 -8.87 -7.13
C LYS A 50 14.17 -7.52 -7.17
N ARG A 51 14.82 -7.24 -8.30
CA ARG A 51 15.62 -6.04 -8.55
C ARG A 51 15.64 -5.68 -10.02
N SER A 52 15.92 -4.41 -10.32
CA SER A 52 16.17 -3.95 -11.69
C SER A 52 17.49 -4.53 -12.26
N PRO A 53 17.73 -4.43 -13.56
CA PRO A 53 19.09 -4.45 -14.08
C PRO A 53 19.97 -3.41 -13.36
N ILE A 54 21.29 -3.58 -13.44
CA ILE A 54 22.22 -2.48 -13.18
C ILE A 54 22.20 -1.60 -14.42
N TRP A 55 21.81 -0.36 -14.27
CA TRP A 55 21.72 0.60 -15.37
C TRP A 55 23.10 1.15 -15.76
N GLU A 56 23.20 1.81 -16.91
CA GLU A 56 24.48 2.36 -17.40
C GLU A 56 25.11 3.39 -16.46
N ASP A 57 24.28 4.09 -15.68
CA ASP A 57 24.74 5.04 -14.64
C ASP A 57 25.16 4.36 -13.32
N GLY A 58 25.14 3.03 -13.28
CA GLY A 58 25.47 2.22 -12.11
C GLY A 58 24.34 2.08 -11.09
N SER A 59 23.20 2.72 -11.29
CA SER A 59 22.05 2.60 -10.39
C SER A 59 21.38 1.24 -10.51
N GLN A 60 20.78 0.78 -9.43
CA GLN A 60 19.96 -0.43 -9.37
C GLN A 60 18.85 -0.27 -8.34
N LEU A 61 17.65 -0.67 -8.69
CA LEU A 61 16.53 -0.74 -7.76
C LEU A 61 16.46 -2.12 -7.11
N PHE A 62 16.30 -2.16 -5.80
CA PHE A 62 15.85 -3.33 -5.05
C PHE A 62 14.37 -3.15 -4.70
N GLU A 63 13.52 -4.04 -5.20
CA GLU A 63 12.06 -3.91 -5.08
C GLU A 63 11.61 -3.80 -3.62
N GLY A 64 12.18 -4.62 -2.74
CA GLY A 64 11.82 -4.57 -1.31
C GLY A 64 12.18 -3.26 -0.62
N GLU A 65 13.27 -2.59 -1.03
CA GLU A 65 13.62 -1.25 -0.51
C GLU A 65 12.63 -0.18 -1.00
N PHE A 66 12.20 -0.26 -2.25
CA PHE A 66 11.16 0.61 -2.78
C PHE A 66 9.84 0.39 -2.03
N ASN A 67 9.39 -0.85 -1.87
CA ASN A 67 8.13 -1.18 -1.21
C ASN A 67 8.10 -0.65 0.23
N ARG A 68 9.19 -0.81 0.98
CA ARG A 68 9.36 -0.24 2.32
C ARG A 68 9.27 1.27 2.32
N ALA A 69 9.96 1.93 1.39
CA ALA A 69 9.95 3.37 1.29
C ALA A 69 8.55 3.95 1.04
N ILE A 70 7.69 3.23 0.30
CA ILE A 70 6.28 3.62 0.11
C ILE A 70 5.47 3.39 1.39
N VAL A 71 5.59 2.20 2.01
CA VAL A 71 4.85 1.87 3.25
C VAL A 71 5.22 2.83 4.39
N ASP A 72 6.49 3.19 4.56
CA ASP A 72 6.94 4.13 5.58
C ASP A 72 6.32 5.52 5.40
N ARG A 73 6.21 6.01 4.15
CA ARG A 73 5.51 7.25 3.83
C ARG A 73 4.03 7.17 4.18
N LEU A 74 3.37 6.07 3.83
CA LEU A 74 1.95 5.86 4.11
C LEU A 74 1.67 5.82 5.61
N VAL A 75 2.47 5.09 6.38
CA VAL A 75 2.34 5.03 7.85
C VAL A 75 2.44 6.43 8.46
N LYS A 76 3.40 7.24 7.99
CA LYS A 76 3.56 8.63 8.44
C LYS A 76 2.36 9.49 8.06
N MET A 77 1.91 9.46 6.80
CA MET A 77 0.76 10.25 6.33
C MET A 77 -0.53 9.84 7.05
N CYS A 78 -0.75 8.56 7.28
CA CYS A 78 -1.89 8.05 8.05
C CYS A 78 -1.86 8.55 9.50
N ALA A 79 -0.69 8.51 10.15
CA ALA A 79 -0.52 8.98 11.52
C ALA A 79 -0.83 10.49 11.65
N GLU A 80 -0.41 11.31 10.69
CA GLU A 80 -0.68 12.75 10.65
C GLU A 80 -2.18 13.06 10.54
N GLU A 81 -2.96 12.20 9.88
CA GLU A 81 -4.41 12.33 9.72
C GLU A 81 -5.23 11.54 10.77
N GLY A 82 -4.57 10.79 11.64
CA GLY A 82 -5.22 9.97 12.67
C GLY A 82 -5.95 8.75 12.09
N ILE A 83 -5.47 8.22 10.96
CA ILE A 83 -5.93 6.97 10.35
C ILE A 83 -5.12 5.81 10.93
N GLU A 84 -5.80 4.74 11.34
CA GLU A 84 -5.13 3.55 11.88
C GLU A 84 -4.45 2.75 10.77
N CYS A 85 -3.13 2.71 10.80
CA CYS A 85 -2.31 2.09 9.76
C CYS A 85 -1.12 1.36 10.41
N ILE A 86 -0.82 0.16 9.96
CA ILE A 86 0.32 -0.61 10.44
C ILE A 86 1.19 -1.10 9.29
N ASN A 87 2.51 -1.10 9.50
CA ASN A 87 3.44 -1.84 8.66
C ASN A 87 3.43 -3.30 9.09
N LEU A 88 2.96 -4.21 8.23
CA LEU A 88 2.87 -5.64 8.51
C LEU A 88 4.25 -6.28 8.70
N VAL A 89 5.25 -5.83 7.93
CA VAL A 89 6.61 -6.38 7.92
C VAL A 89 7.60 -5.30 8.33
N ASP A 90 7.87 -5.23 9.62
CA ASP A 90 8.76 -4.28 10.27
C ASP A 90 10.24 -4.75 10.35
N THR A 91 10.62 -5.71 9.52
CA THR A 91 11.97 -6.28 9.42
C THR A 91 12.51 -6.19 8.00
N GLN A 92 13.83 -6.29 7.85
CA GLN A 92 14.50 -6.40 6.57
C GLN A 92 14.54 -7.84 6.02
N GLU A 93 14.15 -8.83 6.82
CA GLU A 93 14.08 -10.23 6.37
C GLU A 93 13.03 -10.42 5.27
N ASP A 94 13.28 -11.38 4.37
CA ASP A 94 12.26 -11.81 3.39
C ASP A 94 11.27 -12.78 4.05
N ILE A 95 10.20 -12.21 4.58
CA ILE A 95 9.14 -12.97 5.24
C ILE A 95 8.32 -13.72 4.20
N SER A 96 8.14 -15.03 4.39
CA SER A 96 7.38 -15.87 3.45
C SER A 96 5.92 -15.40 3.32
N LEU A 97 5.33 -15.60 2.13
CA LEU A 97 3.94 -15.24 1.83
C LEU A 97 2.95 -15.81 2.87
N ARG A 98 3.19 -17.04 3.33
CA ARG A 98 2.37 -17.67 4.36
C ARG A 98 2.44 -16.91 5.69
N LYS A 99 3.65 -16.58 6.16
CA LYS A 99 3.80 -15.83 7.42
C LYS A 99 3.15 -14.44 7.34
N ARG A 100 3.23 -13.77 6.16
CA ARG A 100 2.55 -12.48 5.93
C ARG A 100 1.04 -12.62 6.07
N THR A 101 0.44 -13.61 5.39
CA THR A 101 -1.00 -13.83 5.44
C THR A 101 -1.48 -14.33 6.81
N ASP A 102 -0.73 -15.19 7.47
CA ASP A 102 -1.07 -15.66 8.83
C ASP A 102 -1.08 -14.48 9.82
N LYS A 103 -0.02 -13.63 9.83
CA LYS A 103 0.06 -12.42 10.67
C LYS A 103 -1.10 -11.45 10.38
N ALA A 104 -1.40 -11.18 9.10
CA ALA A 104 -2.51 -10.30 8.72
C ALA A 104 -3.87 -10.85 9.18
N ASN A 105 -4.09 -12.16 9.03
CA ASN A 105 -5.32 -12.81 9.43
C ASN A 105 -5.50 -12.85 10.96
N ASP A 106 -4.41 -12.99 11.72
CA ASP A 106 -4.46 -12.92 13.19
C ASP A 106 -4.84 -11.50 13.65
N ILE A 107 -4.22 -10.46 13.09
CA ILE A 107 -4.57 -9.06 13.34
C ILE A 107 -6.05 -8.80 13.00
N TYR A 108 -6.53 -9.32 11.88
CA TYR A 108 -7.93 -9.20 11.49
C TYR A 108 -8.88 -9.83 12.52
N ARG A 109 -8.59 -11.05 12.98
CA ARG A 109 -9.42 -11.74 14.00
C ARG A 109 -9.49 -10.94 15.28
N GLU A 110 -8.33 -10.48 15.79
CA GLU A 110 -8.28 -9.63 16.99
C GLU A 110 -9.06 -8.32 16.82
N ARG A 111 -9.04 -7.73 15.63
CA ARG A 111 -9.78 -6.51 15.34
C ARG A 111 -11.28 -6.78 15.23
N LEU A 112 -11.66 -7.87 14.58
CA LEU A 112 -13.05 -8.28 14.40
C LEU A 112 -13.74 -8.57 15.76
N ASP A 113 -13.05 -9.23 16.69
CA ASP A 113 -13.54 -9.50 18.05
C ASP A 113 -13.87 -8.20 18.82
N LYS A 114 -13.27 -7.09 18.44
CA LYS A 114 -13.54 -5.75 18.97
C LYS A 114 -14.55 -4.95 18.13
N GLY A 115 -15.20 -5.59 17.14
CA GLY A 115 -16.17 -4.94 16.25
C GLY A 115 -15.56 -4.06 15.16
N GLY A 116 -14.24 -4.15 14.94
CA GLY A 116 -13.54 -3.37 13.92
C GLY A 116 -13.39 -4.11 12.60
N LYS A 117 -12.94 -3.39 11.57
CA LYS A 117 -12.68 -3.91 10.21
C LYS A 117 -11.22 -3.69 9.84
N CYS A 118 -10.70 -4.49 8.90
CA CYS A 118 -9.36 -4.31 8.34
C CYS A 118 -9.43 -4.29 6.80
N ILE A 119 -8.42 -3.65 6.20
CA ILE A 119 -8.14 -3.69 4.77
C ILE A 119 -6.64 -3.99 4.61
N TYR A 120 -6.32 -4.90 3.69
CA TYR A 120 -4.94 -5.28 3.38
C TYR A 120 -4.49 -4.66 2.06
N VAL A 121 -3.30 -4.03 2.06
CA VAL A 121 -2.70 -3.42 0.86
C VAL A 121 -1.27 -3.90 0.72
N SER A 122 -0.98 -4.63 -0.35
CA SER A 122 0.38 -5.08 -0.68
C SER A 122 1.00 -4.17 -1.74
N ILE A 123 2.19 -3.65 -1.45
CA ILE A 123 2.93 -2.71 -2.31
C ILE A 123 4.05 -3.44 -3.02
N HIS A 124 4.09 -3.34 -4.35
CA HIS A 124 5.07 -3.95 -5.24
C HIS A 124 5.48 -3.02 -6.39
N ALA A 125 6.58 -3.36 -7.07
CA ALA A 125 6.98 -2.84 -8.36
C ALA A 125 7.13 -3.99 -9.36
N ASN A 126 6.53 -3.84 -10.52
CA ASN A 126 6.48 -4.88 -11.55
C ASN A 126 7.85 -5.12 -12.21
N GLY A 127 8.03 -6.30 -12.74
CA GLY A 127 9.20 -6.69 -13.54
C GLY A 127 8.80 -7.57 -14.71
N PHE A 128 9.47 -7.40 -15.86
CA PHE A 128 9.25 -8.23 -17.03
C PHE A 128 10.54 -8.40 -17.82
N ASN A 129 10.63 -9.46 -18.63
CA ASN A 129 11.81 -9.76 -19.42
C ASN A 129 12.02 -8.88 -20.67
N LYS A 130 11.07 -7.99 -20.96
CA LYS A 130 11.16 -6.98 -22.03
C LYS A 130 11.18 -5.60 -21.41
N GLU A 131 12.22 -4.84 -21.65
CA GLU A 131 12.39 -3.47 -21.17
C GLU A 131 11.26 -2.53 -21.61
N SER A 132 10.65 -2.77 -22.77
CA SER A 132 9.50 -2.00 -23.25
C SER A 132 8.21 -2.18 -22.43
N ALA A 133 8.17 -3.14 -21.50
CA ALA A 133 7.04 -3.28 -20.58
C ALA A 133 7.00 -2.11 -19.61
N ASN A 134 5.88 -1.42 -19.55
CA ASN A 134 5.68 -0.22 -18.72
C ASN A 134 4.26 -0.12 -18.18
N GLY A 135 4.05 0.81 -17.27
CA GLY A 135 2.74 1.19 -16.75
C GLY A 135 2.46 0.70 -15.34
N TRP A 136 1.27 1.02 -14.86
CA TRP A 136 0.80 0.80 -13.50
C TRP A 136 -0.40 -0.16 -13.50
N SER A 137 -0.57 -0.95 -12.45
CA SER A 137 -1.73 -1.84 -12.30
C SER A 137 -2.03 -2.14 -10.83
N VAL A 138 -3.30 -2.47 -10.55
CA VAL A 138 -3.76 -3.00 -9.27
C VAL A 138 -4.42 -4.35 -9.49
N TYR A 139 -4.34 -5.20 -8.49
CA TYR A 139 -4.85 -6.57 -8.52
C TYR A 139 -5.74 -6.86 -7.32
N THR A 140 -6.80 -7.64 -7.59
CA THR A 140 -7.67 -8.28 -6.62
C THR A 140 -7.66 -9.80 -6.78
N SER A 141 -8.37 -10.52 -5.93
CA SER A 141 -8.65 -11.95 -6.12
C SER A 141 -9.79 -12.13 -7.11
N GLU A 142 -9.87 -13.29 -7.74
CA GLU A 142 -10.94 -13.64 -8.70
C GLU A 142 -12.35 -13.47 -8.10
N GLY A 143 -13.28 -12.97 -8.91
CA GLY A 143 -14.70 -12.78 -8.62
C GLY A 143 -15.05 -11.44 -7.99
N GLU A 144 -16.30 -11.04 -8.03
CA GLU A 144 -16.80 -9.79 -7.45
C GLU A 144 -16.60 -9.76 -5.93
N THR A 145 -15.76 -8.85 -5.46
CA THR A 145 -15.38 -8.70 -4.05
C THR A 145 -15.45 -7.25 -3.59
N LYS A 146 -15.38 -7.05 -2.28
CA LYS A 146 -15.24 -5.69 -1.73
C LYS A 146 -13.90 -5.04 -2.08
N SER A 147 -12.90 -5.83 -2.47
CA SER A 147 -11.58 -5.36 -2.88
C SER A 147 -11.64 -4.53 -4.15
N ASP A 148 -12.57 -4.85 -5.08
CA ASP A 148 -12.72 -4.21 -6.39
C ASP A 148 -13.10 -2.73 -6.24
N LEU A 149 -13.91 -2.39 -5.23
CA LEU A 149 -14.23 -1.00 -4.89
C LEU A 149 -12.97 -0.22 -4.48
N ILE A 150 -12.11 -0.84 -3.68
CA ILE A 150 -10.86 -0.22 -3.22
C ILE A 150 -9.88 -0.08 -4.38
N ALA A 151 -9.74 -1.13 -5.19
CA ALA A 151 -8.87 -1.17 -6.36
C ALA A 151 -9.30 -0.14 -7.41
N SER A 152 -10.60 0.02 -7.65
CA SER A 152 -11.15 1.03 -8.57
C SER A 152 -10.83 2.45 -8.12
N VAL A 153 -10.95 2.76 -6.82
CA VAL A 153 -10.54 4.07 -6.28
C VAL A 153 -9.04 4.29 -6.49
N LEU A 154 -8.20 3.30 -6.17
CA LEU A 154 -6.76 3.43 -6.36
C LEU A 154 -6.38 3.61 -7.84
N ALA A 155 -7.02 2.88 -8.75
CA ALA A 155 -6.82 3.03 -10.19
C ALA A 155 -7.18 4.44 -10.66
N GLU A 156 -8.29 5.02 -10.21
CA GLU A 156 -8.67 6.41 -10.50
C GLU A 156 -7.62 7.42 -10.01
N LYS A 157 -7.12 7.25 -8.76
CA LYS A 157 -6.06 8.13 -8.24
C LYS A 157 -4.78 8.02 -9.07
N ALA A 158 -4.41 6.81 -9.49
CA ALA A 158 -3.24 6.58 -10.32
C ALA A 158 -3.39 7.24 -11.71
N GLU A 159 -4.54 7.13 -12.36
CA GLU A 159 -4.82 7.78 -13.64
C GLU A 159 -4.72 9.31 -13.56
N ASN A 160 -5.30 9.89 -12.52
CA ASN A 160 -5.29 11.33 -12.31
C ASN A 160 -3.88 11.86 -12.00
N GLU A 161 -3.08 11.13 -11.23
CA GLU A 161 -1.71 11.53 -10.87
C GLU A 161 -0.71 11.29 -12.03
N PHE A 162 -0.93 10.24 -12.83
CA PHE A 162 -0.04 9.82 -13.91
C PHE A 162 -0.74 9.80 -15.29
N PRO A 163 -1.30 10.94 -15.76
CA PRO A 163 -2.18 10.96 -16.95
C PRO A 163 -1.48 10.58 -18.27
N ASN A 164 -0.16 10.62 -18.31
CA ASN A 164 0.64 10.26 -19.50
C ASN A 164 1.17 8.82 -19.42
N GLU A 165 0.92 8.12 -18.32
CA GLU A 165 1.40 6.75 -18.12
C GLU A 165 0.34 5.71 -18.49
N LYS A 166 0.81 4.55 -18.88
CA LYS A 166 -0.08 3.44 -19.22
C LYS A 166 -0.73 2.85 -17.96
N MET A 167 -2.06 2.92 -17.87
CA MET A 167 -2.82 2.12 -16.91
C MET A 167 -3.13 0.75 -17.52
N ARG A 168 -2.68 -0.30 -16.85
CA ARG A 168 -2.80 -1.71 -17.30
C ARG A 168 -4.04 -2.33 -16.67
N LYS A 169 -5.20 -1.91 -17.12
CA LYS A 169 -6.51 -2.36 -16.65
C LYS A 169 -6.94 -3.68 -17.28
N ASP A 170 -7.81 -4.41 -16.60
CA ASP A 170 -8.67 -5.43 -17.18
C ASP A 170 -10.13 -4.99 -17.01
N THR A 171 -10.80 -4.70 -18.09
CA THR A 171 -12.19 -4.17 -18.06
C THR A 171 -13.20 -5.20 -18.54
N ARG A 172 -12.83 -6.48 -18.60
CA ARG A 172 -13.70 -7.55 -19.13
C ARG A 172 -14.87 -7.87 -18.22
N ASP A 173 -14.72 -7.65 -16.93
CA ASP A 173 -15.70 -7.86 -15.86
C ASP A 173 -16.38 -6.56 -15.40
N GLY A 174 -15.95 -5.40 -15.91
CA GLY A 174 -16.60 -4.11 -15.73
C GLY A 174 -15.88 -3.13 -14.79
N ASP A 175 -14.72 -3.52 -14.23
CA ASP A 175 -13.90 -2.66 -13.39
C ASP A 175 -12.48 -2.43 -13.93
N ALA A 176 -11.59 -1.84 -13.16
CA ALA A 176 -10.27 -1.41 -13.64
C ALA A 176 -9.12 -2.27 -13.12
N ASP A 177 -9.36 -3.10 -12.17
CA ASP A 177 -8.35 -3.97 -11.59
C ASP A 177 -8.11 -5.22 -12.43
N LYS A 178 -7.10 -5.95 -12.04
CA LYS A 178 -6.74 -7.22 -12.68
C LYS A 178 -6.90 -8.33 -11.68
N GLU A 179 -7.73 -9.28 -12.00
CA GLU A 179 -7.82 -10.48 -11.20
C GLU A 179 -6.55 -11.34 -11.29
N SER A 180 -6.07 -11.76 -10.14
CA SER A 180 -4.91 -12.65 -10.07
C SER A 180 -4.95 -13.57 -8.86
N ASN A 181 -4.49 -14.79 -9.07
CA ASN A 181 -4.39 -15.80 -8.01
C ASN A 181 -3.16 -15.61 -7.11
N PHE A 182 -2.80 -14.35 -6.79
CA PHE A 182 -1.70 -14.07 -5.88
C PHE A 182 -2.00 -14.61 -4.48
N TRP A 183 -0.99 -15.22 -3.86
CA TRP A 183 -1.14 -15.86 -2.56
C TRP A 183 -1.71 -14.90 -1.50
N VAL A 184 -1.18 -13.69 -1.41
CA VAL A 184 -1.59 -12.70 -0.41
C VAL A 184 -3.03 -12.22 -0.61
N LEU A 185 -3.53 -12.14 -1.84
CA LEU A 185 -4.92 -11.78 -2.13
C LEU A 185 -5.88 -12.92 -1.79
N ARG A 186 -5.49 -14.16 -2.12
CA ARG A 186 -6.33 -15.34 -1.92
C ARG A 186 -6.36 -15.86 -0.48
N LYS A 187 -5.32 -15.61 0.31
CA LYS A 187 -5.14 -16.18 1.66
C LYS A 187 -5.40 -15.21 2.80
N THR A 188 -5.56 -13.94 2.52
CA THR A 188 -6.12 -12.97 3.47
C THR A 188 -7.65 -13.11 3.52
N VAL A 189 -8.24 -12.86 4.69
CA VAL A 189 -9.70 -13.01 4.93
C VAL A 189 -10.45 -11.68 4.93
N MET A 190 -9.73 -10.55 4.91
CA MET A 190 -10.25 -9.20 4.77
C MET A 190 -10.17 -8.75 3.31
N PRO A 191 -10.85 -7.65 2.91
CA PRO A 191 -10.61 -7.03 1.60
C PRO A 191 -9.12 -6.76 1.38
N ALA A 192 -8.60 -7.17 0.23
CA ALA A 192 -7.17 -7.14 -0.08
C ALA A 192 -6.90 -6.71 -1.51
N ILE A 193 -5.95 -5.78 -1.68
CA ILE A 193 -5.45 -5.34 -2.97
C ILE A 193 -3.92 -5.45 -3.04
N LEU A 194 -3.38 -5.58 -4.25
CA LEU A 194 -1.95 -5.52 -4.53
C LEU A 194 -1.70 -4.52 -5.66
N SER A 195 -0.86 -3.52 -5.41
CA SER A 195 -0.44 -2.57 -6.44
C SER A 195 0.91 -2.93 -7.03
N GLU A 196 1.01 -2.89 -8.35
CA GLU A 196 2.25 -3.01 -9.13
C GLU A 196 2.60 -1.64 -9.69
N ASN A 197 3.45 -0.93 -8.95
CA ASN A 197 3.80 0.46 -9.18
C ASN A 197 4.90 0.57 -10.24
N PHE A 198 4.51 0.58 -11.51
CA PHE A 198 5.42 0.66 -12.64
C PHE A 198 6.39 -0.53 -12.77
N PHE A 199 7.24 -0.51 -13.79
CA PHE A 199 8.17 -1.60 -14.09
C PHE A 199 9.60 -1.23 -13.69
N MET A 200 10.18 -1.97 -12.75
CA MET A 200 11.58 -1.81 -12.36
C MET A 200 12.56 -2.21 -13.47
N THR A 201 12.10 -2.95 -14.46
CA THR A 201 12.87 -3.37 -15.65
C THR A 201 12.72 -2.44 -16.85
N ASN A 202 11.96 -1.35 -16.73
CA ASN A 202 11.85 -0.28 -17.71
C ASN A 202 12.65 0.93 -17.21
N TYR A 203 13.56 1.45 -18.02
CA TYR A 203 14.46 2.54 -17.62
C TYR A 203 13.70 3.77 -17.15
N ASP A 204 12.76 4.27 -17.96
CA ASP A 204 12.02 5.50 -17.66
C ASP A 204 11.14 5.34 -16.40
N ASN A 205 10.43 4.23 -16.27
CA ASN A 205 9.64 3.95 -15.07
C ASN A 205 10.51 3.84 -13.82
N CYS A 206 11.64 3.12 -13.92
CA CYS A 206 12.54 2.91 -12.80
C CYS A 206 13.13 4.23 -12.29
N HIS A 207 13.65 5.08 -13.18
CA HIS A 207 14.31 6.33 -12.79
C HIS A 207 13.31 7.43 -12.42
N SER A 208 12.22 7.57 -13.18
CA SER A 208 11.24 8.64 -12.94
C SER A 208 10.41 8.42 -11.69
N TYR A 209 10.11 7.15 -11.33
CA TYR A 209 9.15 6.83 -10.28
C TYR A 209 9.70 6.00 -9.14
N LEU A 210 10.52 4.97 -9.41
CA LEU A 210 10.89 4.00 -8.39
C LEU A 210 12.18 4.36 -7.64
N LEU A 211 13.19 4.90 -8.33
CA LEU A 211 14.42 5.42 -7.75
C LEU A 211 14.27 6.86 -7.26
N SER A 212 13.43 7.65 -7.90
CA SER A 212 13.22 9.07 -7.60
C SER A 212 12.41 9.25 -6.31
N GLU A 213 12.91 10.07 -5.37
CA GLU A 213 12.15 10.45 -4.16
C GLU A 213 10.82 11.11 -4.51
N LYS A 214 10.82 12.04 -5.48
CA LYS A 214 9.59 12.68 -5.98
C LYS A 214 8.62 11.66 -6.58
N GLY A 215 9.12 10.64 -7.28
CA GLY A 215 8.31 9.55 -7.82
C GLY A 215 7.68 8.72 -6.70
N ARG A 216 8.45 8.37 -5.68
CA ARG A 216 7.98 7.65 -4.49
C ARG A 216 6.93 8.45 -3.71
N ASP A 217 7.13 9.76 -3.56
CA ASP A 217 6.15 10.64 -2.91
C ASP A 217 4.81 10.65 -3.66
N ARG A 218 4.83 10.68 -4.99
CA ARG A 218 3.62 10.62 -5.83
C ARG A 218 2.92 9.25 -5.72
N ILE A 219 3.67 8.16 -5.71
CA ILE A 219 3.13 6.81 -5.52
C ILE A 219 2.51 6.67 -4.12
N ALA A 220 3.18 7.13 -3.07
CA ALA A 220 2.60 7.14 -1.73
C ALA A 220 1.33 8.00 -1.66
N LYS A 221 1.33 9.16 -2.32
CA LYS A 221 0.18 10.07 -2.38
C LYS A 221 -1.07 9.39 -2.94
N ILE A 222 -0.99 8.67 -4.06
CA ILE A 222 -2.17 8.01 -4.65
C ILE A 222 -2.77 6.95 -3.73
N HIS A 223 -1.93 6.19 -3.03
CA HIS A 223 -2.39 5.21 -2.04
C HIS A 223 -3.02 5.89 -0.83
N PHE A 224 -2.43 6.99 -0.37
CA PHE A 224 -2.98 7.75 0.75
C PHE A 224 -4.33 8.41 0.40
N GLU A 225 -4.47 8.97 -0.79
CA GLU A 225 -5.74 9.54 -1.26
C GLU A 225 -6.82 8.45 -1.41
N MET A 226 -6.45 7.25 -1.86
CA MET A 226 -7.34 6.08 -1.85
C MET A 226 -7.77 5.73 -0.42
N ILE A 227 -6.82 5.63 0.53
CA ILE A 227 -7.11 5.36 1.94
C ILE A 227 -8.12 6.38 2.48
N LYS A 228 -7.90 7.66 2.26
CA LYS A 228 -8.81 8.73 2.71
C LYS A 228 -10.20 8.59 2.12
N GLU A 229 -10.31 8.35 0.82
CA GLU A 229 -11.61 8.24 0.16
C GLU A 229 -12.39 7.02 0.64
N VAL A 230 -11.72 5.87 0.83
CA VAL A 230 -12.34 4.66 1.37
C VAL A 230 -12.82 4.87 2.82
N GLU A 231 -12.02 5.58 3.64
CA GLU A 231 -12.40 5.98 5.00
C GLU A 231 -13.63 6.91 5.01
N GLU A 232 -13.62 7.94 4.16
CA GLU A 232 -14.68 8.93 4.10
C GLU A 232 -16.01 8.33 3.62
N LYS A 233 -15.95 7.48 2.61
CA LYS A 233 -17.13 6.85 1.99
C LYS A 233 -17.56 5.54 2.66
N GLN A 234 -16.75 4.98 3.56
CA GLN A 234 -16.97 3.69 4.23
C GLN A 234 -17.33 2.57 3.25
N LEU A 235 -16.52 2.41 2.21
CA LEU A 235 -16.85 1.60 1.02
C LEU A 235 -16.98 0.09 1.28
N VAL A 236 -16.41 -0.46 2.38
CA VAL A 236 -16.34 -1.92 2.62
C VAL A 236 -16.70 -2.32 4.05
#